data_2298f0100a7857e3748b4c4eb2565cb7
#
_entry.id   2298f0100a7857e3748b4c4eb2565cb7
#
_cell.length_a   1.000
_cell.length_b   1.000
_cell.length_c   1.000
_cell.angle_alpha   90.00
_cell.angle_beta   90.00
_cell.angle_gamma   90.00
#
_symmetry.space_group_name_H-M   'P 1'
#
loop_
_entity.id
_entity.type
_entity.pdbx_description
1 polymer ?
#
loop_
_entity_poly.entity_id
_entity_poly.type
_entity_poly.pdbx_seq_one_letter_code
_entity_poly.pdbx_strand_id
1 'polypeptide(L)'
;FSQGGKFMIRQMTTMRIASDKEKEQRHEIPLFPCSTYISDWKKGGIDGCHWHWHKDVELICVVSGQVKAYCNGQSYLLEAGDGFFVNTKALHRYQAQGHELCHVCYIIFNPELISGGIGTIYHQKYIAPLINDQTFPCQFLDEKRQVDKQILQKLKLVFQAAETAQPGYEYDIRYNIGKALLQLLLEYKPLAYKTAKKPLRMERMQTMLDFLHWHFNE
;
A
#
# COMPACT_ATOMS: atom_id res chain seq x y z
N PHE A 1 -21.58 24.87 -5.59
CA PHE A 1 -22.61 24.15 -6.36
C PHE A 1 -22.42 22.67 -6.11
N SER A 2 -23.37 22.08 -5.35
CA SER A 2 -23.46 20.66 -5.06
C SER A 2 -23.95 19.92 -6.31
N GLN A 3 -23.22 18.93 -6.76
CA GLN A 3 -23.81 17.79 -7.43
C GLN A 3 -23.13 16.54 -6.90
N GLY A 4 -23.91 15.77 -6.15
CA GLY A 4 -23.55 14.44 -5.69
C GLY A 4 -23.45 13.48 -6.89
N GLY A 5 -22.27 13.30 -7.40
CA GLY A 5 -21.94 12.21 -8.30
C GLY A 5 -21.95 10.92 -7.51
N LYS A 6 -23.01 10.11 -7.66
CA LYS A 6 -22.99 8.70 -7.28
C LYS A 6 -21.84 8.04 -8.05
N PHE A 7 -20.72 7.77 -7.37
CA PHE A 7 -19.70 6.89 -7.89
C PHE A 7 -20.30 5.49 -8.01
N MET A 8 -20.64 5.08 -9.23
CA MET A 8 -20.95 3.69 -9.52
C MET A 8 -19.62 2.94 -9.56
N ILE A 9 -19.23 2.43 -8.40
CA ILE A 9 -18.05 1.58 -8.24
C ILE A 9 -18.40 0.24 -8.89
N ARG A 10 -17.79 -0.05 -10.03
CA ARG A 10 -17.69 -1.44 -10.48
C ARG A 10 -16.93 -2.19 -9.41
N GLN A 11 -17.57 -3.18 -8.79
CA GLN A 11 -16.89 -4.20 -7.99
C GLN A 11 -15.85 -4.88 -8.88
N MET A 12 -14.65 -4.34 -8.91
CA MET A 12 -13.51 -5.11 -9.39
C MET A 12 -13.18 -6.10 -8.28
N THR A 13 -13.53 -7.32 -8.57
CA THR A 13 -13.16 -8.58 -7.94
C THR A 13 -12.98 -8.50 -6.43
N THR A 14 -14.06 -8.85 -5.72
CA THR A 14 -13.99 -9.32 -4.33
C THR A 14 -12.72 -10.14 -4.17
N MET A 15 -11.83 -9.72 -3.26
CA MET A 15 -10.77 -10.57 -2.77
C MET A 15 -11.40 -11.93 -2.46
N ARG A 16 -11.26 -12.92 -3.33
CA ARG A 16 -11.48 -14.31 -2.93
C ARG A 16 -10.42 -14.52 -1.87
N ILE A 17 -10.85 -14.65 -0.63
CA ILE A 17 -10.05 -15.25 0.43
C ILE A 17 -9.74 -16.64 -0.09
N ALA A 18 -8.64 -16.78 -0.82
CA ALA A 18 -8.02 -18.06 -1.02
C ALA A 18 -7.65 -18.50 0.39
N SER A 19 -8.26 -19.59 0.82
CA SER A 19 -7.90 -20.32 2.03
C SER A 19 -6.40 -20.27 2.22
N ASP A 20 -5.92 -19.71 3.30
CA ASP A 20 -4.64 -19.68 4.01
C ASP A 20 -3.32 -20.11 3.32
N LYS A 21 -3.32 -20.34 2.03
CA LYS A 21 -2.16 -20.75 1.24
C LYS A 21 -2.02 -19.79 0.06
N GLU A 22 -0.97 -18.98 0.09
CA GLU A 22 -0.53 -18.07 -0.98
C GLU A 22 -1.37 -16.80 -1.18
N LYS A 23 -1.11 -15.79 -0.37
CA LYS A 23 -1.25 -14.42 -0.82
C LYS A 23 0.02 -13.97 -1.58
N GLU A 24 0.43 -14.70 -2.59
CA GLU A 24 1.02 -14.05 -3.74
C GLU A 24 -0.10 -13.26 -4.37
N GLN A 25 -0.11 -11.95 -4.12
CA GLN A 25 -1.00 -11.06 -4.83
C GLN A 25 -0.58 -11.11 -6.30
N ARG A 26 -1.27 -11.96 -7.05
CA ARG A 26 -1.10 -12.02 -8.50
C ARG A 26 -1.67 -10.73 -9.02
N HIS A 27 -0.83 -9.89 -9.58
CA HIS A 27 -1.29 -8.78 -10.41
C HIS A 27 -2.22 -9.36 -11.47
N GLU A 28 -3.42 -8.82 -11.58
CA GLU A 28 -4.45 -9.32 -12.52
C GLU A 28 -3.97 -9.24 -13.96
N ILE A 29 -3.00 -8.37 -14.23
CA ILE A 29 -2.38 -8.16 -15.54
C ILE A 29 -0.89 -8.48 -15.44
N PRO A 30 -0.42 -9.63 -15.94
CA PRO A 30 0.99 -10.05 -15.83
C PRO A 30 2.01 -9.05 -16.39
N LEU A 31 1.60 -8.24 -17.40
CA LEU A 31 2.46 -7.26 -18.05
C LEU A 31 2.42 -5.87 -17.39
N PHE A 32 1.49 -5.65 -16.46
CA PHE A 32 1.38 -4.39 -15.72
C PHE A 32 1.38 -4.72 -14.21
N PRO A 33 2.54 -4.61 -13.54
CA PRO A 33 2.74 -5.11 -12.17
C PRO A 33 2.16 -4.14 -11.13
N CYS A 34 0.86 -3.86 -11.22
CA CYS A 34 0.10 -2.97 -10.38
C CYS A 34 -1.36 -3.42 -10.29
N SER A 35 -1.90 -3.46 -9.09
CA SER A 35 -3.30 -3.74 -8.82
C SER A 35 -3.91 -2.65 -7.95
N THR A 36 -5.10 -2.20 -8.31
CA THR A 36 -5.89 -1.23 -7.56
C THR A 36 -7.15 -1.90 -7.02
N TYR A 37 -7.49 -1.59 -5.78
CA TYR A 37 -8.63 -2.19 -5.09
C TYR A 37 -9.48 -1.13 -4.42
N ILE A 38 -10.78 -1.40 -4.35
CA ILE A 38 -11.74 -0.66 -3.55
C ILE A 38 -12.46 -1.69 -2.69
N SER A 39 -12.50 -1.45 -1.39
CA SER A 39 -13.07 -2.39 -0.43
C SER A 39 -13.87 -1.69 0.65
N ASP A 40 -14.89 -2.40 1.11
CA ASP A 40 -15.73 -2.01 2.24
C ASP A 40 -15.40 -2.91 3.43
N TRP A 41 -14.85 -2.32 4.48
CA TRP A 41 -14.43 -3.05 5.67
C TRP A 41 -15.37 -2.80 6.84
N LYS A 42 -15.71 -3.87 7.59
CA LYS A 42 -16.52 -3.80 8.80
C LYS A 42 -15.70 -4.15 10.03
N LYS A 43 -16.01 -3.49 11.15
CA LYS A 43 -15.42 -3.87 12.45
C LYS A 43 -15.81 -5.30 12.80
N GLY A 44 -14.81 -6.12 13.14
CA GLY A 44 -15.01 -7.54 13.47
C GLY A 44 -15.29 -8.45 12.29
N GLY A 45 -15.35 -7.92 11.06
CA GLY A 45 -15.38 -8.71 9.83
C GLY A 45 -13.99 -9.30 9.53
N ILE A 46 -13.98 -10.30 8.67
CA ILE A 46 -12.75 -10.92 8.12
C ILE A 46 -12.03 -9.93 7.18
N ASP A 47 -12.69 -8.81 6.89
CA ASP A 47 -12.31 -7.82 5.87
C ASP A 47 -11.09 -6.95 6.28
N GLY A 48 -10.67 -7.00 7.56
CA GLY A 48 -9.37 -6.46 7.95
C GLY A 48 -8.28 -7.46 7.65
N CYS A 49 -7.33 -7.09 6.82
CA CYS A 49 -6.20 -7.97 6.52
C CYS A 49 -5.52 -8.49 7.79
N HIS A 50 -5.37 -9.80 7.88
CA HIS A 50 -4.53 -10.43 8.91
C HIS A 50 -3.07 -9.97 8.78
N TRP A 51 -2.24 -10.27 9.76
CA TRP A 51 -0.82 -10.03 9.68
C TRP A 51 -0.21 -10.71 8.46
N HIS A 52 0.38 -9.90 7.58
CA HIS A 52 1.04 -10.38 6.36
C HIS A 52 2.17 -9.45 5.94
N TRP A 53 2.95 -9.88 4.99
CA TRP A 53 3.96 -9.09 4.31
C TRP A 53 4.04 -9.54 2.84
N HIS A 54 4.53 -8.68 1.98
CA HIS A 54 4.77 -8.96 0.57
C HIS A 54 5.99 -8.18 0.04
N LYS A 55 6.46 -8.54 -1.15
CA LYS A 55 7.61 -7.90 -1.81
C LYS A 55 7.25 -6.60 -2.51
N ASP A 56 5.97 -6.32 -2.65
CA ASP A 56 5.44 -5.14 -3.32
C ASP A 56 5.32 -3.97 -2.35
N VAL A 57 5.19 -2.77 -2.90
CA VAL A 57 4.82 -1.56 -2.15
C VAL A 57 3.31 -1.44 -2.11
N GLU A 58 2.77 -1.02 -0.96
CA GLU A 58 1.35 -0.75 -0.81
C GLU A 58 1.11 0.70 -0.40
N LEU A 59 0.04 1.28 -0.95
CA LEU A 59 -0.48 2.58 -0.57
C LEU A 59 -1.99 2.47 -0.40
N ILE A 60 -2.48 2.85 0.78
CA ILE A 60 -3.91 2.86 1.10
C ILE A 60 -4.40 4.29 1.34
N CYS A 61 -5.65 4.57 0.98
CA CYS A 61 -6.39 5.79 1.31
C CYS A 61 -7.72 5.43 1.96
N VAL A 62 -8.07 6.07 3.06
CA VAL A 62 -9.38 5.95 3.69
C VAL A 62 -10.33 6.96 3.04
N VAL A 63 -11.38 6.47 2.39
CA VAL A 63 -12.41 7.32 1.75
C VAL A 63 -13.45 7.75 2.76
N SER A 64 -13.90 6.82 3.62
CA SER A 64 -14.81 7.11 4.73
C SER A 64 -14.63 6.09 5.85
N GLY A 65 -15.04 6.44 7.06
CA GLY A 65 -14.86 5.65 8.27
C GLY A 65 -13.47 5.82 8.87
N GLN A 66 -13.06 4.86 9.69
CA GLN A 66 -11.76 4.86 10.38
C GLN A 66 -11.10 3.49 10.28
N VAL A 67 -9.80 3.48 10.02
CA VAL A 67 -8.98 2.27 9.92
C VAL A 67 -7.78 2.38 10.86
N LYS A 68 -7.55 1.35 11.66
CA LYS A 68 -6.33 1.22 12.42
C LYS A 68 -5.33 0.38 11.63
N ALA A 69 -4.25 1.02 11.19
CA ALA A 69 -3.12 0.37 10.55
C ALA A 69 -2.09 -0.04 11.60
N TYR A 70 -1.53 -1.23 11.44
CA TYR A 70 -0.44 -1.74 12.29
C TYR A 70 0.73 -2.08 11.39
N CYS A 71 1.90 -1.61 11.74
CA CYS A 71 3.12 -1.91 11.01
C CYS A 71 4.32 -1.95 11.95
N ASN A 72 5.11 -3.02 11.88
CA ASN A 72 6.33 -3.20 12.67
C ASN A 72 6.17 -2.88 14.18
N GLY A 73 5.05 -3.28 14.77
CA GLY A 73 4.78 -3.12 16.20
C GLY A 73 4.21 -1.76 16.61
N GLN A 74 4.06 -0.84 15.68
CA GLN A 74 3.37 0.44 15.87
C GLN A 74 1.95 0.39 15.32
N SER A 75 1.11 1.31 15.75
CA SER A 75 -0.25 1.44 15.22
C SER A 75 -0.61 2.90 14.98
N TYR A 76 -1.40 3.12 13.93
CA TYR A 76 -1.82 4.42 13.44
C TYR A 76 -3.32 4.40 13.22
N LEU A 77 -4.03 5.42 13.69
CA LEU A 77 -5.44 5.61 13.37
C LEU A 77 -5.54 6.51 12.15
N LEU A 78 -6.13 5.99 11.08
CA LEU A 78 -6.41 6.70 9.84
C LEU A 78 -7.86 7.11 9.84
N GLU A 79 -8.13 8.38 9.58
CA GLU A 79 -9.46 8.95 9.37
C GLU A 79 -9.75 9.12 7.87
N ALA A 80 -10.98 9.50 7.54
CA ALA A 80 -11.34 9.81 6.16
C ALA A 80 -10.44 10.90 5.59
N GLY A 81 -9.84 10.64 4.45
CA GLY A 81 -8.87 11.51 3.79
C GLY A 81 -7.42 11.11 4.00
N ASP A 82 -7.11 10.42 5.10
CA ASP A 82 -5.75 9.96 5.40
C ASP A 82 -5.33 8.78 4.53
N GLY A 83 -4.02 8.53 4.51
CA GLY A 83 -3.45 7.38 3.86
C GLY A 83 -2.31 6.74 4.62
N PHE A 84 -1.83 5.63 4.08
CA PHE A 84 -0.72 4.90 4.67
C PHE A 84 0.13 4.27 3.57
N PHE A 85 1.44 4.44 3.70
CA PHE A 85 2.44 3.80 2.86
C PHE A 85 3.01 2.60 3.61
N VAL A 86 3.12 1.45 2.93
CA VAL A 86 3.79 0.25 3.43
C VAL A 86 4.90 -0.12 2.47
N ASN A 87 6.10 -0.23 3.01
CA ASN A 87 7.29 -0.58 2.27
C ASN A 87 7.38 -2.10 2.03
N THR A 88 8.21 -2.51 1.09
CA THR A 88 8.47 -3.91 0.79
C THR A 88 8.85 -4.68 2.05
N LYS A 89 8.33 -5.90 2.20
CA LYS A 89 8.62 -6.82 3.31
C LYS A 89 8.27 -6.28 4.71
N ALA A 90 7.55 -5.19 4.82
CA ALA A 90 7.08 -4.69 6.10
C ALA A 90 5.90 -5.54 6.59
N LEU A 91 5.98 -6.05 7.80
CA LEU A 91 4.90 -6.80 8.43
C LEU A 91 3.80 -5.84 8.85
N HIS A 92 2.60 -6.01 8.33
CA HIS A 92 1.48 -5.09 8.55
C HIS A 92 0.13 -5.79 8.58
N ARG A 93 -0.88 -5.08 9.08
CA ARG A 93 -2.30 -5.43 9.02
C ARG A 93 -3.16 -4.19 9.17
N TYR A 94 -4.43 -4.32 8.80
CA TYR A 94 -5.44 -3.28 8.98
C TYR A 94 -6.64 -3.80 9.77
N GLN A 95 -7.35 -2.89 10.43
CA GLN A 95 -8.56 -3.20 11.17
C GLN A 95 -9.52 -2.02 11.11
N ALA A 96 -10.71 -2.21 10.57
CA ALA A 96 -11.78 -1.22 10.61
C ALA A 96 -12.17 -0.87 12.05
N GLN A 97 -12.40 0.39 12.31
CA GLN A 97 -12.82 0.92 13.62
C GLN A 97 -14.25 1.44 13.55
N GLY A 98 -14.85 1.66 14.74
CA GLY A 98 -16.22 2.17 14.80
C GLY A 98 -17.30 1.16 14.41
N HIS A 99 -18.50 1.62 14.16
CA HIS A 99 -19.67 0.81 13.79
C HIS A 99 -20.07 0.96 12.32
N GLU A 100 -19.51 1.95 11.65
CA GLU A 100 -19.79 2.25 10.24
C GLU A 100 -18.87 1.45 9.30
N LEU A 101 -19.30 1.33 8.06
CA LEU A 101 -18.45 0.78 6.99
C LEU A 101 -17.29 1.73 6.72
N CYS A 102 -16.10 1.17 6.63
CA CYS A 102 -14.93 1.88 6.18
C CYS A 102 -14.73 1.64 4.69
N HIS A 103 -14.87 2.68 3.87
CA HIS A 103 -14.53 2.61 2.46
C HIS A 103 -13.04 2.92 2.29
N VAL A 104 -12.32 2.01 1.68
CA VAL A 104 -10.88 2.15 1.46
C VAL A 104 -10.51 1.88 0.01
N CYS A 105 -9.55 2.64 -0.49
CA CYS A 105 -8.90 2.41 -1.78
C CYS A 105 -7.45 2.06 -1.51
N TYR A 106 -6.92 1.00 -2.11
CA TYR A 106 -5.52 0.66 -1.97
C TYR A 106 -4.92 0.17 -3.29
N ILE A 107 -3.63 0.37 -3.41
CA ILE A 107 -2.84 0.01 -4.57
C ILE A 107 -1.63 -0.79 -4.11
N ILE A 108 -1.37 -1.88 -4.80
CA ILE A 108 -0.23 -2.75 -4.56
C ILE A 108 0.51 -2.87 -5.88
N PHE A 109 1.81 -2.62 -5.86
CA PHE A 109 2.61 -2.63 -7.08
C PHE A 109 4.05 -3.07 -6.83
N ASN A 110 4.61 -3.75 -7.82
CA ASN A 110 6.03 -4.06 -7.84
C ASN A 110 6.82 -2.77 -8.08
N PRO A 111 7.85 -2.47 -7.28
CA PRO A 111 8.70 -1.28 -7.47
C PRO A 111 9.31 -1.14 -8.86
N GLU A 112 9.47 -2.23 -9.59
CA GLU A 112 9.97 -2.23 -10.97
C GLU A 112 9.05 -1.49 -11.95
N LEU A 113 7.76 -1.36 -11.61
CA LEU A 113 6.84 -0.51 -12.37
C LEU A 113 7.40 0.91 -12.56
N ILE A 114 8.04 1.43 -11.52
CA ILE A 114 8.60 2.79 -11.52
C ILE A 114 10.06 2.79 -11.95
N SER A 115 10.84 1.85 -11.44
CA SER A 115 12.29 1.81 -11.69
C SER A 115 12.67 1.32 -13.08
N GLY A 116 11.85 0.49 -13.71
CA GLY A 116 12.15 -0.11 -15.01
C GLY A 116 13.32 -1.07 -15.01
N GLY A 117 13.77 -1.52 -13.81
CA GLY A 117 14.88 -2.47 -13.64
C GLY A 117 16.06 -1.95 -12.83
N ILE A 118 16.90 -2.86 -12.33
CA ILE A 118 17.96 -2.60 -11.34
C ILE A 118 19.06 -1.67 -11.89
N GLY A 119 19.34 -1.71 -13.20
CA GLY A 119 20.42 -0.92 -13.83
C GLY A 119 20.08 0.55 -14.10
N THR A 120 18.83 0.97 -13.89
CA THR A 120 18.38 2.32 -14.25
C THR A 120 18.74 3.34 -13.17
N ILE A 121 18.85 4.62 -13.60
CA ILE A 121 19.01 5.76 -12.66
C ILE A 121 17.81 5.87 -11.71
N TYR A 122 16.62 5.51 -12.17
CA TYR A 122 15.40 5.53 -11.36
C TYR A 122 15.49 4.55 -10.21
N HIS A 123 15.99 3.33 -10.47
CA HIS A 123 16.21 2.33 -9.44
C HIS A 123 17.27 2.79 -8.45
N GLN A 124 18.47 3.05 -8.94
CA GLN A 124 19.64 3.30 -8.08
C GLN A 124 19.49 4.55 -7.22
N LYS A 125 18.93 5.62 -7.77
CA LYS A 125 18.88 6.93 -7.09
C LYS A 125 17.61 7.13 -6.26
N TYR A 126 16.48 6.53 -6.66
CA TYR A 126 15.19 6.87 -6.07
C TYR A 126 14.46 5.67 -5.44
N ILE A 127 14.44 4.53 -6.11
CA ILE A 127 13.64 3.41 -5.64
C ILE A 127 14.40 2.55 -4.64
N ALA A 128 15.63 2.14 -4.97
CA ALA A 128 16.43 1.29 -4.07
C ALA A 128 16.69 1.92 -2.70
N PRO A 129 16.99 3.23 -2.56
CA PRO A 129 17.11 3.87 -1.24
C PRO A 129 15.83 3.80 -0.40
N LEU A 130 14.66 3.82 -1.04
CA LEU A 130 13.38 3.74 -0.36
C LEU A 130 13.06 2.29 0.04
N ILE A 131 13.07 1.35 -0.92
CA ILE A 131 12.59 -0.01 -0.69
C ILE A 131 13.55 -0.88 0.13
N ASN A 132 14.84 -0.56 0.13
CA ASN A 132 15.85 -1.30 0.90
C ASN A 132 16.03 -0.75 2.32
N ASP A 133 15.41 0.39 2.66
CA ASP A 133 15.51 0.94 3.99
C ASP A 133 14.55 0.24 4.96
N GLN A 134 15.08 -0.70 5.71
CA GLN A 134 14.35 -1.43 6.74
C GLN A 134 13.98 -0.56 7.96
N THR A 135 14.54 0.65 8.06
CA THR A 135 14.18 1.61 9.12
C THR A 135 12.96 2.45 8.76
N PHE A 136 12.53 2.36 7.48
CA PHE A 136 11.35 3.05 6.94
C PHE A 136 10.30 2.02 6.43
N PRO A 137 9.72 1.23 7.35
CA PRO A 137 8.77 0.18 6.96
C PRO A 137 7.42 0.70 6.52
N CYS A 138 7.01 1.86 7.01
CA CYS A 138 5.72 2.47 6.72
C CYS A 138 5.74 3.97 7.01
N GLN A 139 4.74 4.68 6.49
CA GLN A 139 4.53 6.09 6.75
C GLN A 139 3.03 6.42 6.80
N PHE A 140 2.61 7.06 7.89
CA PHE A 140 1.29 7.69 7.97
C PHE A 140 1.27 8.96 7.11
N LEU A 141 0.22 9.14 6.33
CA LEU A 141 -0.01 10.30 5.47
C LEU A 141 -1.23 11.05 5.99
N ASP A 142 -1.00 12.17 6.65
CA ASP A 142 -2.02 13.03 7.26
C ASP A 142 -2.59 13.99 6.19
N GLU A 143 -3.89 13.90 5.92
CA GLU A 143 -4.59 14.78 4.97
C GLU A 143 -4.47 16.27 5.33
N LYS A 144 -4.27 16.58 6.60
CA LYS A 144 -4.12 17.95 7.11
C LYS A 144 -2.71 18.52 6.84
N ARG A 145 -1.72 17.66 6.61
CA ARG A 145 -0.35 18.08 6.31
C ARG A 145 -0.19 18.30 4.82
N GLN A 146 0.25 19.49 4.43
CA GLN A 146 0.30 19.91 3.01
C GLN A 146 1.08 18.95 2.10
N VAL A 147 2.22 18.44 2.58
CA VAL A 147 3.05 17.49 1.80
C VAL A 147 2.34 16.17 1.59
N ASP A 148 1.74 15.63 2.64
CA ASP A 148 1.00 14.36 2.57
C ASP A 148 -0.25 14.49 1.70
N LYS A 149 -0.95 15.61 1.80
CA LYS A 149 -2.07 15.95 0.92
C LYS A 149 -1.68 15.92 -0.56
N GLN A 150 -0.49 16.39 -0.92
CA GLN A 150 0.00 16.31 -2.29
C GLN A 150 0.24 14.85 -2.73
N ILE A 151 0.76 14.00 -1.84
CA ILE A 151 0.92 12.56 -2.09
C ILE A 151 -0.45 11.92 -2.29
N LEU A 152 -1.38 12.18 -1.37
CA LEU A 152 -2.75 11.65 -1.41
C LEU A 152 -3.51 12.08 -2.67
N GLN A 153 -3.29 13.31 -3.14
CA GLN A 153 -3.84 13.77 -4.42
C GLN A 153 -3.32 12.96 -5.60
N LYS A 154 -2.04 12.54 -5.60
CA LYS A 154 -1.50 11.65 -6.64
C LYS A 154 -2.17 10.29 -6.60
N LEU A 155 -2.42 9.75 -5.41
CA LEU A 155 -3.12 8.48 -5.27
C LEU A 155 -4.57 8.57 -5.78
N LYS A 156 -5.28 9.66 -5.52
CA LYS A 156 -6.61 9.89 -6.10
C LYS A 156 -6.59 9.84 -7.63
N LEU A 157 -5.59 10.45 -8.27
CA LEU A 157 -5.43 10.39 -9.73
C LEU A 157 -5.15 8.98 -10.24
N VAL A 158 -4.40 8.16 -9.47
CA VAL A 158 -4.19 6.74 -9.80
C VAL A 158 -5.52 5.99 -9.81
N PHE A 159 -6.35 6.14 -8.77
CA PHE A 159 -7.64 5.47 -8.71
C PHE A 159 -8.59 5.93 -9.82
N GLN A 160 -8.62 7.23 -10.13
CA GLN A 160 -9.41 7.76 -11.24
C GLN A 160 -8.96 7.20 -12.61
N ALA A 161 -7.65 7.11 -12.85
CA ALA A 161 -7.12 6.52 -14.08
C ALA A 161 -7.49 5.04 -14.19
N ALA A 162 -7.35 4.27 -13.09
CA ALA A 162 -7.72 2.86 -13.05
C ALA A 162 -9.23 2.64 -13.26
N GLU A 163 -10.08 3.51 -12.69
CA GLU A 163 -11.54 3.43 -12.83
C GLU A 163 -12.01 3.70 -14.25
N THR A 164 -11.45 4.73 -14.89
CA THR A 164 -11.85 5.14 -16.24
C THR A 164 -11.25 4.24 -17.33
N ALA A 165 -10.09 3.66 -17.07
CA ALA A 165 -9.34 2.76 -17.95
C ALA A 165 -9.27 3.27 -19.41
N GLN A 166 -9.10 4.59 -19.59
CA GLN A 166 -8.94 5.18 -20.92
C GLN A 166 -7.60 4.74 -21.54
N PRO A 167 -7.48 4.71 -22.86
CA PRO A 167 -6.20 4.35 -23.49
C PRO A 167 -5.03 5.15 -22.93
N GLY A 168 -4.01 4.45 -22.41
CA GLY A 168 -2.84 5.05 -21.77
C GLY A 168 -2.96 5.24 -20.25
N TYR A 169 -4.02 4.77 -19.60
CA TYR A 169 -4.19 4.89 -18.14
C TYR A 169 -3.02 4.28 -17.36
N GLU A 170 -2.32 3.31 -17.90
CA GLU A 170 -1.12 2.70 -17.30
C GLU A 170 0.01 3.73 -17.16
N TYR A 171 0.15 4.65 -18.12
CA TYR A 171 1.11 5.75 -18.02
C TYR A 171 0.73 6.73 -16.91
N ASP A 172 -0.56 7.05 -16.77
CA ASP A 172 -1.07 7.93 -15.73
C ASP A 172 -0.85 7.32 -14.33
N ILE A 173 -1.13 6.03 -14.17
CA ILE A 173 -0.87 5.28 -12.95
C ILE A 173 0.63 5.33 -12.63
N ARG A 174 1.48 4.91 -13.56
CA ARG A 174 2.93 4.90 -13.37
C ARG A 174 3.49 6.28 -13.02
N TYR A 175 3.04 7.31 -13.72
CA TYR A 175 3.47 8.69 -13.49
C TYR A 175 3.10 9.16 -12.08
N ASN A 176 1.84 9.00 -11.68
CA ASN A 176 1.36 9.49 -10.40
C ASN A 176 1.95 8.70 -9.21
N ILE A 177 2.12 7.37 -9.33
CA ILE A 177 2.84 6.59 -8.32
C ILE A 177 4.30 7.06 -8.22
N GLY A 178 4.98 7.23 -9.35
CA GLY A 178 6.37 7.69 -9.37
C GLY A 178 6.54 9.05 -8.69
N LYS A 179 5.61 9.98 -8.91
CA LYS A 179 5.60 11.28 -8.23
C LYS A 179 5.31 11.17 -6.73
N ALA A 180 4.39 10.31 -6.32
CA ALA A 180 4.09 10.05 -4.92
C ALA A 180 5.31 9.47 -4.18
N LEU A 181 5.98 8.46 -4.76
CA LEU A 181 7.19 7.86 -4.18
C LEU A 181 8.36 8.84 -4.11
N LEU A 182 8.56 9.65 -5.16
CA LEU A 182 9.58 10.69 -5.15
C LEU A 182 9.34 11.68 -4.02
N GLN A 183 8.10 12.10 -3.81
CA GLN A 183 7.75 13.03 -2.76
C GLN A 183 7.92 12.43 -1.37
N LEU A 184 7.52 11.16 -1.17
CA LEU A 184 7.80 10.38 0.03
C LEU A 184 9.32 10.34 0.33
N LEU A 185 10.13 9.99 -0.67
CA LEU A 185 11.58 9.93 -0.52
C LEU A 185 12.19 11.29 -0.13
N LEU A 186 11.76 12.36 -0.76
CA LEU A 186 12.32 13.71 -0.51
C LEU A 186 11.92 14.27 0.85
N GLU A 187 10.69 14.01 1.28
CA GLU A 187 10.17 14.55 2.53
C GLU A 187 10.63 13.76 3.75
N TYR A 188 10.45 12.45 3.69
CA TYR A 188 10.71 11.60 4.84
C TYR A 188 12.13 11.06 4.87
N LYS A 189 12.91 11.31 3.82
CA LYS A 189 14.30 10.88 3.66
C LYS A 189 14.58 9.69 4.57
N PRO A 190 14.44 8.46 4.11
CA PRO A 190 14.87 7.32 4.90
C PRO A 190 16.23 7.72 5.45
N LEU A 191 16.37 7.83 6.76
CA LEU A 191 17.63 8.22 7.36
C LEU A 191 18.64 7.16 6.94
N ALA A 192 19.35 7.45 5.88
CA ALA A 192 20.45 6.61 5.43
C ALA A 192 21.28 6.28 6.67
N TYR A 193 21.23 5.01 7.09
CA TYR A 193 22.21 4.42 8.00
C TYR A 193 22.24 4.90 9.46
N LYS A 194 21.11 4.84 10.17
CA LYS A 194 21.21 4.46 11.58
C LYS A 194 20.59 3.09 11.71
N THR A 195 21.42 2.10 11.97
CA THR A 195 21.08 0.71 12.20
C THR A 195 20.14 0.60 13.42
N ALA A 196 18.88 0.90 13.23
CA ALA A 196 17.86 0.53 14.19
C ALA A 196 17.65 -0.98 14.04
N LYS A 197 18.17 -1.76 14.98
CA LYS A 197 17.91 -3.21 15.07
C LYS A 197 16.38 -3.38 15.11
N LYS A 198 15.84 -4.17 14.19
CA LYS A 198 14.45 -4.62 14.28
C LYS A 198 14.21 -5.21 15.67
N PRO A 199 13.05 -4.95 16.33
CA PRO A 199 12.73 -5.61 17.57
C PRO A 199 12.83 -7.13 17.38
N LEU A 200 13.54 -7.82 18.25
CA LEU A 200 13.80 -9.28 18.18
C LEU A 200 12.52 -10.10 17.94
N ARG A 201 11.40 -9.63 18.51
CA ARG A 201 10.08 -10.25 18.32
C ARG A 201 9.61 -10.17 16.86
N MET A 202 9.89 -9.09 16.15
CA MET A 202 9.51 -8.88 14.77
C MET A 202 10.37 -9.72 13.83
N GLU A 203 11.67 -9.82 14.11
CA GLU A 203 12.57 -10.73 13.34
C GLU A 203 12.12 -12.17 13.46
N ARG A 204 11.80 -12.62 14.68
CA ARG A 204 11.30 -13.99 14.92
C ARG A 204 9.99 -14.26 14.20
N MET A 205 9.05 -13.30 14.23
CA MET A 205 7.76 -13.45 13.53
C MET A 205 7.95 -13.51 12.02
N GLN A 206 8.82 -12.69 11.47
CA GLN A 206 9.15 -12.70 10.04
C GLN A 206 9.82 -14.03 9.64
N THR A 207 10.81 -14.50 10.40
CA THR A 207 11.47 -15.80 10.19
C THR A 207 10.46 -16.96 10.25
N MET A 208 9.51 -16.91 11.19
CA MET A 208 8.47 -17.92 11.31
C MET A 208 7.52 -17.89 10.09
N LEU A 209 7.11 -16.73 9.63
CA LEU A 209 6.27 -16.59 8.45
C LEU A 209 7.01 -17.01 7.18
N ASP A 210 8.30 -16.66 7.04
CA ASP A 210 9.15 -17.13 5.95
C ASP A 210 9.25 -18.66 5.96
N PHE A 211 9.49 -19.26 7.15
CA PHE A 211 9.57 -20.72 7.30
C PHE A 211 8.24 -21.38 6.91
N LEU A 212 7.11 -20.86 7.39
CA LEU A 212 5.78 -21.38 7.04
C LEU A 212 5.53 -21.26 5.52
N HIS A 213 5.89 -20.12 4.93
CA HIS A 213 5.73 -19.90 3.49
C HIS A 213 6.53 -20.91 2.64
N TRP A 214 7.77 -21.24 3.05
CA TRP A 214 8.63 -22.17 2.30
C TRP A 214 8.29 -23.63 2.52
N HIS A 215 7.74 -24.02 3.68
CA HIS A 215 7.58 -25.43 4.06
C HIS A 215 6.12 -25.93 3.99
N PHE A 216 5.15 -25.05 3.84
CA PHE A 216 3.73 -25.42 3.73
C PHE A 216 3.13 -25.13 2.34
N ASN A 217 3.97 -24.89 1.34
CA ASN A 217 3.58 -24.82 -0.06
C ASN A 217 3.79 -26.15 -0.81
N GLU A 218 3.92 -27.27 -0.07
CA GLU A 218 3.90 -28.61 -0.63
C GLU A 218 2.52 -29.27 -0.45
#